data_49755edd0a13d06bd5da4643829f8fd4
#
_entry.id   49755edd0a13d06bd5da4643829f8fd4
#
_cell.length_a   1.000
_cell.length_b   1.000
_cell.length_c   1.000
_cell.angle_alpha   90.00
_cell.angle_beta   90.00
_cell.angle_gamma   90.00
#
_symmetry.space_group_name_H-M   'P 1'
#
loop_
_entity.id
_entity.type
_entity.pdbx_description
1 polymer ?
#
loop_
_entity_poly.entity_id
_entity_poly.type
_entity_poly.pdbx_seq_one_letter_code
_entity_poly.pdbx_strand_id
1 'polypeptide(L)'
;MRSHTTAKVRELLDAAPEQVRSKAEVAYRLWSDNPAHPSLRYKKVHRELPIYSVRIDIDWRAVGVLRDGEMVWFWIGPHDEYEQLLAKRVLGSFLEAAAA
;
A
#
# COMPACT_ATOMS: atom_id res chain seq x y z
N MET A 1 -0.59 5.97 13.49
CA MET A 1 0.37 4.88 13.31
C MET A 1 1.54 5.36 12.48
N ARG A 2 2.75 4.96 12.83
CA ARG A 2 3.96 5.41 12.10
C ARG A 2 4.14 4.65 10.80
N SER A 3 4.56 5.35 9.76
CA SER A 3 4.81 4.73 8.46
C SER A 3 5.82 5.53 7.65
N HIS A 4 6.35 4.90 6.62
CA HIS A 4 7.16 5.57 5.61
C HIS A 4 6.96 4.90 4.25
N THR A 5 7.44 5.55 3.20
CA THR A 5 7.27 5.10 1.82
C THR A 5 8.63 4.75 1.22
N THR A 6 8.64 3.74 0.34
CA THR A 6 9.84 3.41 -0.43
C THR A 6 9.98 4.36 -1.62
N ALA A 7 11.17 4.44 -2.20
CA ALA A 7 11.39 5.19 -3.44
C ALA A 7 10.49 4.67 -4.56
N LYS A 8 10.30 3.36 -4.62
CA LYS A 8 9.45 2.72 -5.64
C LYS A 8 8.00 3.17 -5.55
N VAL A 9 7.41 3.22 -4.35
CA VAL A 9 6.02 3.66 -4.22
C VAL A 9 5.87 5.13 -4.58
N ARG A 10 6.87 5.95 -4.26
CA ARG A 10 6.85 7.36 -4.65
C ARG A 10 6.92 7.53 -6.18
N GLU A 11 7.73 6.73 -6.87
CA GLU A 11 7.76 6.73 -8.34
C GLU A 11 6.42 6.31 -8.93
N LEU A 12 5.81 5.26 -8.41
CA LEU A 12 4.51 4.78 -8.86
C LEU A 12 3.42 5.84 -8.64
N LEU A 13 3.47 6.51 -7.51
CA LEU A 13 2.52 7.58 -7.18
C LEU A 13 2.68 8.79 -8.10
N ASP A 14 3.92 9.19 -8.39
CA ASP A 14 4.20 10.29 -9.31
C ASP A 14 3.69 10.01 -10.72
N ALA A 15 3.72 8.74 -11.14
CA ALA A 15 3.21 8.31 -12.44
C ALA A 15 1.69 8.13 -12.47
N ALA A 16 1.03 8.16 -11.33
CA ALA A 16 -0.42 7.97 -11.24
C ALA A 16 -1.18 9.25 -11.67
N PRO A 17 -2.45 9.11 -12.09
CA PRO A 17 -3.29 10.27 -12.37
C PRO A 17 -3.36 11.22 -11.16
N GLU A 18 -3.46 12.52 -11.41
CA GLU A 18 -3.49 13.53 -10.34
C GLU A 18 -4.60 13.28 -9.33
N GLN A 19 -5.78 12.89 -9.78
CA GLN A 19 -6.91 12.58 -8.90
C GLN A 19 -6.61 11.41 -7.97
N VAL A 20 -5.83 10.44 -8.43
CA VAL A 20 -5.39 9.31 -7.60
C VAL A 20 -4.39 9.79 -6.56
N ARG A 21 -3.44 10.65 -6.95
CA ARG A 21 -2.48 11.21 -6.00
C ARG A 21 -3.17 11.97 -4.87
N SER A 22 -4.17 12.77 -5.20
CA SER A 22 -4.95 13.51 -4.21
C SER A 22 -5.69 12.59 -3.25
N LYS A 23 -6.32 11.54 -3.78
CA LYS A 23 -7.02 10.55 -2.96
C LYS A 23 -6.07 9.72 -2.10
N ALA A 24 -4.89 9.41 -2.63
CA ALA A 24 -3.86 8.68 -1.89
C ALA A 24 -3.39 9.50 -0.68
N GLU A 25 -3.21 10.81 -0.84
CA GLU A 25 -2.82 11.68 0.27
C GLU A 25 -3.88 11.71 1.36
N VAL A 26 -5.15 11.83 0.97
CA VAL A 26 -6.27 11.80 1.92
C VAL A 26 -6.33 10.46 2.65
N ALA A 27 -6.21 9.36 1.91
CA ALA A 27 -6.23 8.02 2.50
C ALA A 27 -5.06 7.81 3.46
N TYR A 28 -3.87 8.31 3.12
CA TYR A 28 -2.70 8.23 3.98
C TYR A 28 -2.92 8.94 5.32
N ARG A 29 -3.45 10.15 5.29
CA ARG A 29 -3.75 10.92 6.50
C ARG A 29 -4.80 10.21 7.34
N LEU A 30 -5.86 9.74 6.70
CA LEU A 30 -6.93 9.03 7.40
C LEU A 30 -6.40 7.75 8.05
N TRP A 31 -5.59 6.98 7.32
CA TRP A 31 -4.98 5.77 7.86
C TRP A 31 -4.06 6.07 9.05
N SER A 32 -3.30 7.15 8.98
CA SER A 32 -2.40 7.55 10.09
C SER A 32 -3.18 7.87 11.36
N ASP A 33 -4.35 8.48 11.23
CA ASP A 33 -5.21 8.84 12.37
C ASP A 33 -6.08 7.67 12.83
N ASN A 34 -6.65 6.94 11.89
CA ASN A 34 -7.61 5.88 12.20
C ASN A 34 -7.54 4.76 11.16
N PRO A 35 -6.59 3.80 11.31
CA PRO A 35 -6.45 2.69 10.36
C PRO A 35 -7.72 1.85 10.22
N ALA A 36 -8.57 1.85 11.25
CA ALA A 36 -9.81 1.07 11.25
C ALA A 36 -10.97 1.74 10.51
N HIS A 37 -10.75 2.94 9.94
CA HIS A 37 -11.83 3.62 9.22
C HIS A 37 -12.36 2.75 8.07
N PRO A 38 -13.69 2.53 7.98
CA PRO A 38 -14.27 1.56 7.02
C PRO A 38 -13.93 1.85 5.55
N SER A 39 -13.80 3.12 5.16
CA SER A 39 -13.52 3.49 3.77
C SER A 39 -12.16 3.00 3.28
N LEU A 40 -11.21 2.78 4.18
CA LEU A 40 -9.86 2.32 3.86
C LEU A 40 -9.79 0.84 3.54
N ARG A 41 -10.70 0.05 4.07
CA ARG A 41 -10.66 -1.41 3.96
C ARG A 41 -9.27 -1.97 4.25
N TYR A 42 -8.61 -1.41 5.26
CA TYR A 42 -7.29 -1.84 5.70
C TYR A 42 -7.35 -3.28 6.21
N LYS A 43 -6.55 -4.16 5.58
CA LYS A 43 -6.58 -5.58 5.91
C LYS A 43 -5.27 -6.26 5.57
N LYS A 44 -4.96 -7.33 6.31
CA LYS A 44 -3.86 -8.23 5.99
C LYS A 44 -4.24 -9.05 4.76
N VAL A 45 -3.37 -9.08 3.74
CA VAL A 45 -3.65 -9.73 2.46
C VAL A 45 -2.71 -10.89 2.14
N HIS A 46 -1.72 -11.14 2.98
CA HIS A 46 -0.85 -12.29 2.85
C HIS A 46 -1.08 -13.26 4.00
N ARG A 47 -1.04 -14.55 3.70
CA ARG A 47 -1.32 -15.61 4.67
C ARG A 47 -0.31 -15.65 5.81
N GLU A 48 0.97 -15.48 5.50
CA GLU A 48 2.07 -15.63 6.45
C GLU A 48 2.77 -14.32 6.76
N LEU A 49 3.03 -13.51 5.74
CA LEU A 49 3.77 -12.26 5.88
C LEU A 49 2.84 -11.12 6.31
N PRO A 50 3.36 -10.15 7.08
CA PRO A 50 2.56 -9.02 7.55
C PRO A 50 2.36 -7.97 6.45
N ILE A 51 1.76 -8.39 5.35
CA ILE A 51 1.47 -7.54 4.19
C ILE A 51 0.02 -7.10 4.27
N TYR A 52 -0.20 -5.79 4.15
CA TYR A 52 -1.50 -5.16 4.28
C TYR A 52 -1.83 -4.33 3.05
N SER A 53 -3.11 -4.17 2.77
CA SER A 53 -3.58 -3.28 1.71
C SER A 53 -4.54 -2.24 2.24
N VAL A 54 -4.59 -1.11 1.53
CA VAL A 54 -5.50 0.00 1.79
C VAL A 54 -6.17 0.39 0.48
N ARG A 55 -7.48 0.64 0.53
CA ARG A 55 -8.23 1.15 -0.59
C ARG A 55 -7.98 2.67 -0.72
N ILE A 56 -7.44 3.10 -1.86
CA ILE A 56 -7.28 4.51 -2.19
C ILE A 56 -8.59 5.05 -2.78
N ASP A 57 -9.11 4.36 -3.79
CA ASP A 57 -10.45 4.57 -4.34
C ASP A 57 -10.96 3.24 -4.89
N ILE A 58 -12.07 3.25 -5.61
CA ILE A 58 -12.66 2.01 -6.11
C ILE A 58 -11.71 1.20 -7.00
N ASP A 59 -10.83 1.88 -7.74
CA ASP A 59 -9.94 1.23 -8.72
C ASP A 59 -8.48 1.15 -8.27
N TRP A 60 -8.10 1.76 -7.16
CA TRP A 60 -6.70 1.84 -6.74
C TRP A 60 -6.48 1.32 -5.33
N ARG A 61 -5.33 0.65 -5.15
CA ARG A 61 -4.91 0.07 -3.87
C ARG A 61 -3.46 0.41 -3.58
N ALA A 62 -3.14 0.54 -2.29
CA ALA A 62 -1.76 0.62 -1.82
C ALA A 62 -1.47 -0.63 -0.98
N VAL A 63 -0.21 -1.08 -1.01
CA VAL A 63 0.24 -2.27 -0.28
C VAL A 63 1.48 -1.92 0.53
N GLY A 64 1.50 -2.38 1.76
CA GLY A 64 2.63 -2.17 2.67
C GLY A 64 2.94 -3.40 3.50
N VAL A 65 4.09 -3.39 4.13
CA VAL A 65 4.52 -4.42 5.06
C VAL A 65 4.74 -3.81 6.43
N LEU A 66 4.27 -4.48 7.47
CA LEU A 66 4.47 -4.05 8.85
C LEU A 66 5.81 -4.56 9.34
N ARG A 67 6.70 -3.65 9.76
CA ARG A 67 8.03 -3.98 10.28
C ARG A 67 8.32 -3.18 11.55
N ASP A 68 8.65 -3.87 12.61
CA ASP A 68 9.03 -3.24 13.88
C ASP A 68 8.01 -2.18 14.34
N GLY A 69 6.73 -2.47 14.15
CA GLY A 69 5.65 -1.56 14.53
C GLY A 69 5.40 -0.41 13.57
N GLU A 70 6.12 -0.37 12.44
CA GLU A 70 5.94 0.66 11.43
C GLU A 70 5.48 0.06 10.11
N MET A 71 4.58 0.77 9.40
CA MET A 71 4.13 0.37 8.07
C MET A 71 5.09 0.92 7.02
N VAL A 72 5.58 0.05 6.14
CA VAL A 72 6.40 0.43 4.99
C VAL A 72 5.57 0.25 3.73
N TRP A 73 5.10 1.35 3.15
CA TRP A 73 4.35 1.32 1.90
C TRP A 73 5.30 1.14 0.72
N PHE A 74 5.11 0.08 -0.06
CA PHE A 74 6.05 -0.26 -1.13
C PHE A 74 5.42 -0.39 -2.51
N TRP A 75 4.08 -0.33 -2.61
CA TRP A 75 3.40 -0.46 -3.89
C TRP A 75 2.07 0.30 -3.89
N ILE A 76 1.73 0.88 -5.03
CA ILE A 76 0.42 1.46 -5.31
C ILE A 76 0.11 1.23 -6.78
N GLY A 77 -1.14 0.91 -7.09
CA GLY A 77 -1.55 0.68 -8.47
C GLY A 77 -3.03 0.37 -8.60
N PRO A 78 -3.49 0.14 -9.86
CA PRO A 78 -4.87 -0.24 -10.13
C PRO A 78 -5.24 -1.59 -9.53
N HIS A 79 -6.53 -1.80 -9.29
CA HIS A 79 -7.05 -2.99 -8.63
C HIS A 79 -6.70 -4.30 -9.37
N ASP A 80 -6.74 -4.32 -10.68
CA ASP A 80 -6.39 -5.51 -11.46
C ASP A 80 -4.91 -5.85 -11.34
N GLU A 81 -4.02 -4.87 -11.33
CA GLU A 81 -2.59 -5.07 -11.09
C GLU A 81 -2.34 -5.52 -9.64
N TYR A 82 -3.11 -4.98 -8.70
CA TYR A 82 -3.07 -5.38 -7.30
C TYR A 82 -3.40 -6.88 -7.15
N GLU A 83 -4.45 -7.36 -7.82
CA GLU A 83 -4.80 -8.78 -7.78
C GLU A 83 -3.68 -9.65 -8.36
N GLN A 84 -3.06 -9.22 -9.46
CA GLN A 84 -1.91 -9.92 -10.04
C GLN A 84 -0.72 -9.94 -9.09
N LEU A 85 -0.46 -8.83 -8.39
CA LEU A 85 0.61 -8.75 -7.39
C LEU A 85 0.40 -9.78 -6.30
N LEU A 86 -0.81 -9.91 -5.77
CA LEU A 86 -1.12 -10.88 -4.72
C LEU A 86 -1.05 -12.33 -5.21
N ALA A 87 -1.41 -12.58 -6.46
CA ALA A 87 -1.39 -13.92 -7.06
C ALA A 87 0.01 -14.40 -7.40
N LYS A 88 0.95 -13.48 -7.63
CA LYS A 88 2.33 -13.83 -8.00
C LYS A 88 3.23 -13.97 -6.79
N ARG A 89 4.20 -14.90 -6.87
CA ARG A 89 5.20 -15.10 -5.82
C ARG A 89 6.26 -13.99 -5.76
N VAL A 90 6.06 -12.92 -6.52
CA VAL A 90 7.00 -11.78 -6.59
C VAL A 90 6.92 -10.85 -5.38
N LEU A 91 5.96 -11.06 -4.47
CA LEU A 91 5.90 -10.28 -3.23
C LEU A 91 7.18 -10.35 -2.42
N GLY A 92 7.90 -11.47 -2.47
CA GLY A 92 9.20 -11.61 -1.81
C GLY A 92 10.22 -10.59 -2.32
N SER A 93 10.27 -10.35 -3.63
CA SER A 93 11.19 -9.37 -4.23
C SER A 93 10.86 -7.94 -3.80
N PHE A 94 9.57 -7.61 -3.71
CA PHE A 94 9.14 -6.31 -3.20
C PHE A 94 9.51 -6.14 -1.73
N LEU A 95 9.37 -7.18 -0.92
CA LEU A 95 9.75 -7.14 0.48
C LEU A 95 11.26 -6.93 0.66
N GLU A 96 12.08 -7.55 -0.16
CA GLU A 96 13.53 -7.32 -0.14
C GLU A 96 13.87 -5.87 -0.48
N ALA A 97 13.22 -5.31 -1.48
CA ALA A 97 13.37 -3.90 -1.85
C ALA A 97 12.93 -2.98 -0.71
N ALA A 98 11.86 -3.32 0.00
CA ALA A 98 11.39 -2.54 1.14
C ALA A 98 12.31 -2.69 2.36
N ALA A 99 13.07 -3.79 2.45
CA ALA A 99 14.02 -4.03 3.53
C ALA A 99 15.31 -3.21 3.37
N ALA A 100 15.64 -2.87 2.15
CA ALA A 100 16.81 -2.06 1.85
C ALA A 100 16.50 -0.57 2.08
#